data_927c6ac627bfb908e9740d0abb4ae8b3
#
_entry.id   927c6ac627bfb908e9740d0abb4ae8b3
#
_cell.length_a   1.000
_cell.length_b   1.000
_cell.length_c   1.000
_cell.angle_alpha   90.00
_cell.angle_beta   90.00
_cell.angle_gamma   90.00
#
_symmetry.space_group_name_H-M   'P 1'
#
loop_
_entity.id
_entity.type
_entity.pdbx_description
1 polymer ?
#
loop_
_entity_poly.entity_id
_entity_poly.type
_entity_poly.pdbx_seq_one_letter_code
_entity_poly.pdbx_strand_id
1 'polypeptide(L)'
;MKQTLCSVASHVEVMPGIHLMWIEAPDIAATAQPGQFITVRCGNFTLRRPFSVHQVSSREIALLFKVAGKGTLWLSQRQTGERIDILGPLGKGFSIPPTKSEQSKHLLLVAGGIGIAPLVFLMQYALSQHQITLIHGASTAAQLYPFYSAAKKRSKLSPLPKGVQFIPVTEDGSMGQKGRATDILPDFLNWANQVYACGPAEMYKTMAEMSRRAKRSNLKLTKCQVSLEVRMGCGFGACYGCTINTKKGLKHICRDGPVFELDDIIWQEVRI
;
A
#
# COMPACT_ATOMS: atom_id res chain seq x y z
N MET A 1 7.12 17.48 5.47
CA MET A 1 7.35 16.60 6.63
C MET A 1 7.15 17.40 7.91
N LYS A 2 6.25 16.96 8.78
CA LYS A 2 5.93 17.62 10.06
C LYS A 2 5.74 16.56 11.15
N GLN A 3 6.28 16.80 12.34
CA GLN A 3 5.97 16.01 13.53
C GLN A 3 4.82 16.67 14.26
N THR A 4 3.79 15.90 14.60
CA THR A 4 2.57 16.44 15.22
C THR A 4 1.97 15.41 16.16
N LEU A 5 1.45 15.89 17.28
CA LEU A 5 0.66 15.11 18.22
C LEU A 5 -0.82 15.20 17.81
N CYS A 6 -1.37 14.13 17.28
CA CYS A 6 -2.68 14.06 16.63
C CYS A 6 -3.66 13.20 17.41
N SER A 7 -4.94 13.55 17.36
CA SER A 7 -6.00 12.76 18.01
C SER A 7 -6.45 11.60 17.13
N VAL A 8 -6.71 10.46 17.75
CA VAL A 8 -7.41 9.34 17.11
C VAL A 8 -8.88 9.72 16.95
N ALA A 9 -9.33 9.86 15.71
CA ALA A 9 -10.71 10.24 15.39
C ALA A 9 -11.67 9.05 15.44
N SER A 10 -11.21 7.86 15.02
CA SER A 10 -11.91 6.59 15.19
C SER A 10 -10.95 5.42 15.07
N HIS A 11 -11.28 4.30 15.70
CA HIS A 11 -10.49 3.08 15.65
C HIS A 11 -11.40 1.86 15.73
N VAL A 12 -11.18 0.89 14.84
CA VAL A 12 -11.94 -0.33 14.77
C VAL A 12 -11.11 -1.48 14.21
N GLU A 13 -11.30 -2.67 14.75
CA GLU A 13 -10.80 -3.91 14.11
C GLU A 13 -11.76 -4.28 12.97
N VAL A 14 -11.24 -4.31 11.75
CA VAL A 14 -12.03 -4.53 10.52
C VAL A 14 -11.95 -5.96 10.00
N MET A 15 -10.89 -6.67 10.37
CA MET A 15 -10.65 -8.09 10.12
C MET A 15 -9.82 -8.63 11.30
N PRO A 16 -9.78 -9.93 11.55
CA PRO A 16 -9.01 -10.50 12.67
C PRO A 16 -7.55 -10.01 12.69
N GLY A 17 -7.18 -9.28 13.74
CA GLY A 17 -5.84 -8.68 13.92
C GLY A 17 -5.50 -7.53 12.97
N ILE A 18 -6.46 -7.03 12.18
CA ILE A 18 -6.26 -5.88 11.27
C ILE A 18 -7.19 -4.74 11.66
N HIS A 19 -6.58 -3.59 11.89
CA HIS A 19 -7.22 -2.41 12.41
C HIS A 19 -7.24 -1.28 11.39
N LEU A 20 -8.35 -0.53 11.35
CA LEU A 20 -8.49 0.74 10.66
C LEU A 20 -8.56 1.86 11.69
N MET A 21 -7.62 2.78 11.62
CA MET A 21 -7.53 3.93 12.52
C MET A 21 -7.56 5.22 11.73
N TRP A 22 -8.50 6.11 12.03
CA TRP A 22 -8.55 7.47 11.52
C TRP A 22 -7.92 8.43 12.52
N ILE A 23 -7.11 9.36 12.03
CA ILE A 23 -6.30 10.30 12.80
C ILE A 23 -6.57 11.69 12.28
N GLU A 24 -6.90 12.61 13.16
CA GLU A 24 -7.07 14.03 12.81
C GLU A 24 -5.70 14.66 12.56
N ALA A 25 -5.34 14.85 11.29
CA ALA A 25 -4.04 15.33 10.86
C ALA A 25 -4.19 16.23 9.61
N PRO A 26 -4.81 17.42 9.73
CA PRO A 26 -5.18 18.24 8.58
C PRO A 26 -3.99 18.65 7.70
N ASP A 27 -2.84 18.95 8.27
CA ASP A 27 -1.63 19.33 7.51
C ASP A 27 -1.10 18.17 6.68
N ILE A 28 -1.19 16.93 7.19
CA ILE A 28 -0.78 15.72 6.47
C ILE A 28 -1.84 15.38 5.42
N ALA A 29 -3.12 15.45 5.79
CA ALA A 29 -4.23 15.16 4.88
C ALA A 29 -4.20 16.07 3.63
N ALA A 30 -3.88 17.35 3.80
CA ALA A 30 -3.80 18.32 2.71
C ALA A 30 -2.66 18.05 1.72
N THR A 31 -1.61 17.32 2.11
CA THR A 31 -0.37 17.19 1.31
C THR A 31 0.01 15.75 1.00
N ALA A 32 -0.62 14.76 1.63
CA ALA A 32 -0.32 13.34 1.40
C ALA A 32 -0.67 12.93 -0.04
N GLN A 33 0.21 12.11 -0.62
CA GLN A 33 0.05 11.53 -1.93
C GLN A 33 -0.04 9.99 -1.84
N PRO A 34 -0.77 9.32 -2.75
CA PRO A 34 -0.84 7.86 -2.78
C PRO A 34 0.54 7.20 -2.77
N GLY A 35 0.74 6.22 -1.90
CA GLY A 35 2.02 5.52 -1.73
C GLY A 35 2.97 6.15 -0.72
N GLN A 36 2.68 7.35 -0.21
CA GLN A 36 3.41 7.91 0.93
C GLN A 36 2.99 7.24 2.25
N PHE A 37 3.82 7.42 3.26
CA PHE A 37 3.63 6.85 4.59
C PHE A 37 3.83 7.90 5.68
N ILE A 38 3.46 7.53 6.89
CA ILE A 38 3.81 8.24 8.11
C ILE A 38 4.56 7.31 9.06
N THR A 39 5.24 7.85 10.06
CA THR A 39 5.73 7.05 11.18
C THR A 39 5.03 7.43 12.47
N VAL A 40 4.66 6.42 13.27
CA VAL A 40 4.00 6.60 14.57
C VAL A 40 4.95 6.24 15.70
N ARG A 41 5.01 7.07 16.73
CA ARG A 41 5.68 6.72 17.99
C ARG A 41 4.73 5.87 18.84
N CYS A 42 5.07 4.61 19.00
CA CYS A 42 4.27 3.67 19.76
C CYS A 42 4.78 3.58 21.19
N GLY A 43 4.11 4.29 22.12
CA GLY A 43 4.50 4.30 23.53
C GLY A 43 5.97 4.68 23.76
N ASN A 44 6.66 3.92 24.61
CA ASN A 44 8.07 4.14 24.98
C ASN A 44 9.06 3.38 24.07
N PHE A 45 8.61 2.81 22.95
CA PHE A 45 9.53 2.16 22.03
C PHE A 45 10.43 3.17 21.34
N THR A 46 11.73 2.86 21.27
CA THR A 46 12.75 3.74 20.68
C THR A 46 12.48 4.07 19.21
N LEU A 47 12.11 3.07 18.41
CA LEU A 47 11.86 3.28 17.00
C LEU A 47 10.40 3.56 16.73
N ARG A 48 10.12 4.51 15.84
CA ARG A 48 8.80 4.73 15.24
C ARG A 48 8.43 3.55 14.33
N ARG A 49 7.14 3.39 14.07
CA ARG A 49 6.62 2.37 13.14
C ARG A 49 6.08 3.05 11.89
N PRO A 50 6.55 2.65 10.68
CA PRO A 50 6.04 3.18 9.43
C PRO A 50 4.68 2.55 9.10
N PHE A 51 3.77 3.38 8.60
CA PHE A 51 2.45 2.97 8.10
C PHE A 51 2.12 3.74 6.83
N SER A 52 1.73 3.03 5.77
CA SER A 52 1.22 3.66 4.57
C SER A 52 -0.03 4.49 4.88
N VAL A 53 -0.17 5.65 4.25
CA VAL A 53 -1.43 6.39 4.26
C VAL A 53 -2.44 5.57 3.45
N HIS A 54 -3.48 5.10 4.12
CA HIS A 54 -4.50 4.22 3.54
C HIS A 54 -5.59 4.99 2.83
N GLN A 55 -6.04 6.07 3.44
CA GLN A 55 -7.06 6.98 2.92
C GLN A 55 -6.84 8.39 3.46
N VAL A 56 -7.43 9.35 2.77
CA VAL A 56 -7.42 10.75 3.18
C VAL A 56 -8.84 11.31 3.10
N SER A 57 -9.23 12.07 4.10
CA SER A 57 -10.39 12.97 4.05
C SER A 57 -9.94 14.41 4.13
N SER A 58 -10.87 15.38 4.25
CA SER A 58 -10.51 16.81 4.34
C SER A 58 -9.57 17.14 5.50
N ARG A 59 -9.67 16.44 6.63
CA ARG A 59 -8.90 16.72 7.86
C ARG A 59 -8.24 15.51 8.49
N GLU A 60 -8.54 14.30 8.01
CA GLU A 60 -8.11 13.05 8.62
C GLU A 60 -7.32 12.22 7.62
N ILE A 61 -6.40 11.42 8.13
CA ILE A 61 -5.76 10.31 7.42
C ILE A 61 -6.15 8.99 8.07
N ALA A 62 -6.23 7.93 7.28
CA ALA A 62 -6.46 6.59 7.76
C ALA A 62 -5.20 5.73 7.67
N LEU A 63 -5.02 4.86 8.66
CA LEU A 63 -4.05 3.78 8.68
C LEU A 63 -4.78 2.46 8.69
N LEU A 64 -4.39 1.54 7.81
CA LEU A 64 -4.79 0.13 7.86
C LEU A 64 -3.56 -0.68 8.26
N PHE A 65 -3.61 -1.37 9.40
CA PHE A 65 -2.43 -2.07 9.91
C PHE A 65 -2.78 -3.40 10.57
N LYS A 66 -1.84 -4.34 10.47
CA LYS A 66 -1.89 -5.65 11.14
C LYS A 66 -1.12 -5.60 12.47
N VAL A 67 -1.66 -6.24 13.49
CA VAL A 67 -0.92 -6.47 14.74
C VAL A 67 0.15 -7.53 14.49
N ALA A 68 1.43 -7.09 14.42
CA ALA A 68 2.56 -7.95 14.10
C ALA A 68 3.66 -7.94 15.19
N GLY A 69 3.51 -7.11 16.21
CA GLY A 69 4.48 -7.02 17.30
C GLY A 69 4.09 -5.96 18.34
N LYS A 70 4.94 -5.77 19.36
CA LYS A 70 4.64 -4.92 20.53
C LYS A 70 4.20 -3.49 20.17
N GLY A 71 4.80 -2.87 19.13
CA GLY A 71 4.43 -1.50 18.72
C GLY A 71 3.06 -1.43 18.07
N THR A 72 2.72 -2.35 17.17
CA THR A 72 1.39 -2.42 16.54
C THR A 72 0.33 -2.90 17.54
N LEU A 73 0.68 -3.75 18.50
CA LEU A 73 -0.18 -4.11 19.62
C LEU A 73 -0.50 -2.89 20.50
N TRP A 74 0.51 -2.07 20.84
CA TRP A 74 0.27 -0.82 21.55
C TRP A 74 -0.68 0.10 20.76
N LEU A 75 -0.48 0.24 19.45
CA LEU A 75 -1.30 1.08 18.59
C LEU A 75 -2.75 0.55 18.50
N SER A 76 -2.96 -0.77 18.45
CA SER A 76 -4.29 -1.39 18.40
C SER A 76 -5.10 -1.22 19.69
N GLN A 77 -4.48 -0.77 20.78
CA GLN A 77 -5.15 -0.47 22.04
C GLN A 77 -5.56 1.00 22.18
N ARG A 78 -5.20 1.85 21.19
CA ARG A 78 -5.55 3.28 21.25
C ARG A 78 -7.03 3.50 21.02
N GLN A 79 -7.60 4.40 21.81
CA GLN A 79 -9.03 4.73 21.77
C GLN A 79 -9.26 6.08 21.09
N THR A 80 -10.47 6.30 20.61
CA THR A 80 -10.91 7.60 20.09
C THR A 80 -10.67 8.69 21.13
N GLY A 81 -10.11 9.81 20.70
CA GLY A 81 -9.73 10.94 21.55
C GLY A 81 -8.29 10.87 22.09
N GLU A 82 -7.66 9.68 22.15
CA GLU A 82 -6.27 9.59 22.57
C GLU A 82 -5.33 10.25 21.55
N ARG A 83 -4.21 10.77 22.02
CA ARG A 83 -3.23 11.46 21.18
C ARG A 83 -2.04 10.56 20.87
N ILE A 84 -1.63 10.55 19.61
CA ILE A 84 -0.47 9.80 19.11
C ILE A 84 0.49 10.75 18.39
N ASP A 85 1.78 10.52 18.57
CA ASP A 85 2.85 11.31 17.93
C ASP A 85 3.17 10.69 16.56
N ILE A 86 2.90 11.45 15.50
CA ILE A 86 3.14 11.06 14.11
C ILE A 86 4.14 11.99 13.43
N LEU A 87 4.87 11.47 12.45
CA LEU A 87 5.77 12.22 11.58
C LEU A 87 5.43 11.90 10.13
N GLY A 88 5.10 12.90 9.33
CA GLY A 88 4.75 12.71 7.93
C GLY A 88 4.31 13.97 7.19
N PRO A 89 3.80 13.85 5.95
CA PRO A 89 3.96 12.68 5.09
C PRO A 89 5.43 12.45 4.72
N LEU A 90 5.79 11.18 4.46
CA LEU A 90 7.16 10.75 4.20
C LEU A 90 7.23 9.96 2.89
N GLY A 91 8.41 9.96 2.29
CA GLY A 91 8.72 9.19 1.09
C GLY A 91 8.12 9.78 -0.19
N LYS A 92 8.38 9.07 -1.30
CA LYS A 92 7.83 9.36 -2.63
C LYS A 92 6.69 8.40 -2.93
N GLY A 93 5.55 8.95 -3.33
CA GLY A 93 4.37 8.18 -3.71
C GLY A 93 4.44 7.57 -5.10
N PHE A 94 3.34 6.96 -5.51
CA PHE A 94 3.17 6.42 -6.85
C PHE A 94 3.16 7.54 -7.90
N SER A 95 3.84 7.30 -9.02
CA SER A 95 3.76 8.15 -10.20
C SER A 95 2.58 7.71 -11.04
N ILE A 96 1.55 8.54 -11.12
CA ILE A 96 0.33 8.27 -11.87
C ILE A 96 0.45 8.93 -13.26
N PRO A 97 0.11 8.24 -14.36
CA PRO A 97 0.17 8.83 -15.69
C PRO A 97 -0.72 10.08 -15.78
N PRO A 98 -0.22 11.18 -16.35
CA PRO A 98 -1.07 12.36 -16.55
C PRO A 98 -2.13 12.10 -17.61
N THR A 99 -3.30 12.70 -17.45
CA THR A 99 -4.41 12.67 -18.41
C THR A 99 -4.27 13.71 -19.52
N LYS A 100 -3.07 14.03 -19.95
CA LYS A 100 -2.83 15.04 -21.01
C LYS A 100 -3.40 14.71 -22.40
N SER A 101 -3.92 13.52 -22.61
CA SER A 101 -4.74 13.12 -23.75
C SER A 101 -6.09 12.63 -23.22
N GLU A 102 -7.17 12.88 -23.93
CA GLU A 102 -8.54 12.46 -23.60
C GLU A 102 -8.74 10.94 -23.37
N GLN A 103 -7.64 10.17 -23.38
CA GLN A 103 -7.67 8.73 -23.19
C GLN A 103 -7.35 8.34 -21.75
N SER A 104 -8.38 7.86 -21.08
CA SER A 104 -8.26 7.10 -19.83
C SER A 104 -7.25 5.95 -19.99
N LYS A 105 -6.40 5.74 -18.95
CA LYS A 105 -5.46 4.62 -18.90
C LYS A 105 -6.04 3.49 -18.08
N HIS A 106 -5.62 2.26 -18.41
CA HIS A 106 -5.94 1.06 -17.65
C HIS A 106 -4.89 0.84 -16.58
N LEU A 107 -5.27 1.02 -15.32
CA LEU A 107 -4.40 0.83 -14.16
C LEU A 107 -4.73 -0.51 -13.49
N LEU A 108 -3.72 -1.35 -13.36
CA LEU A 108 -3.82 -2.62 -12.65
C LEU A 108 -3.18 -2.50 -11.28
N LEU A 109 -3.96 -2.67 -10.23
CA LEU A 109 -3.52 -2.67 -8.85
C LEU A 109 -3.44 -4.12 -8.35
N VAL A 110 -2.30 -4.52 -7.80
CA VAL A 110 -2.05 -5.89 -7.31
C VAL A 110 -1.68 -5.84 -5.85
N ALA A 111 -2.59 -6.28 -5.00
CA ALA A 111 -2.42 -6.34 -3.56
C ALA A 111 -2.18 -7.76 -3.07
N GLY A 112 -1.18 -7.94 -2.20
CA GLY A 112 -0.97 -9.16 -1.42
C GLY A 112 -1.25 -8.90 0.05
N GLY A 113 -2.30 -9.52 0.61
CA GLY A 113 -2.68 -9.34 2.01
C GLY A 113 -2.84 -7.88 2.42
N ILE A 114 -2.12 -7.45 3.47
CA ILE A 114 -2.17 -6.07 4.00
C ILE A 114 -1.61 -5.02 3.02
N GLY A 115 -0.93 -5.44 1.94
CA GLY A 115 -0.47 -4.55 0.88
C GLY A 115 -1.58 -3.80 0.14
N ILE A 116 -2.83 -4.15 0.39
CA ILE A 116 -4.01 -3.37 -0.01
C ILE A 116 -3.99 -1.94 0.57
N ALA A 117 -3.31 -1.72 1.70
CA ALA A 117 -3.36 -0.46 2.44
C ALA A 117 -3.02 0.78 1.59
N PRO A 118 -1.86 0.91 0.92
CA PRO A 118 -1.55 2.07 0.08
C PRO A 118 -2.33 2.08 -1.24
N LEU A 119 -2.83 0.94 -1.71
CA LEU A 119 -3.50 0.83 -3.00
C LEU A 119 -4.95 1.34 -2.95
N VAL A 120 -5.60 1.34 -1.79
CA VAL A 120 -6.93 1.95 -1.63
C VAL A 120 -6.86 3.46 -1.85
N PHE A 121 -5.86 4.14 -1.30
CA PHE A 121 -5.67 5.56 -1.54
C PHE A 121 -5.37 5.85 -3.01
N LEU A 122 -4.48 5.07 -3.63
CA LEU A 122 -4.20 5.18 -5.07
C LEU A 122 -5.46 5.00 -5.92
N MET A 123 -6.24 3.97 -5.62
CA MET A 123 -7.50 3.68 -6.30
C MET A 123 -8.46 4.87 -6.24
N GLN A 124 -8.70 5.41 -5.05
CA GLN A 124 -9.59 6.56 -4.86
C GLN A 124 -9.10 7.81 -5.60
N TYR A 125 -7.80 8.05 -5.57
CA TYR A 125 -7.18 9.21 -6.21
C TYR A 125 -7.25 9.14 -7.75
N ALA A 126 -7.01 7.95 -8.33
CA ALA A 126 -6.87 7.77 -9.76
C ALA A 126 -8.19 7.51 -10.51
N LEU A 127 -9.25 7.09 -9.80
CA LEU A 127 -10.50 6.60 -10.40
C LEU A 127 -11.23 7.63 -11.26
N SER A 128 -11.14 8.92 -10.90
CA SER A 128 -11.80 9.99 -11.69
C SER A 128 -11.21 10.15 -13.10
N GLN A 129 -10.03 9.59 -13.35
CA GLN A 129 -9.27 9.81 -14.58
C GLN A 129 -8.93 8.52 -15.33
N HIS A 130 -9.03 7.35 -14.67
CA HIS A 130 -8.53 6.09 -15.19
C HIS A 130 -9.49 4.94 -14.93
N GLN A 131 -9.40 3.89 -15.75
CA GLN A 131 -10.04 2.61 -15.49
C GLN A 131 -9.17 1.78 -14.57
N ILE A 132 -9.77 1.19 -13.54
CA ILE A 132 -9.04 0.48 -12.50
C ILE A 132 -9.52 -0.96 -12.36
N THR A 133 -8.58 -1.91 -12.43
CA THR A 133 -8.77 -3.29 -11.97
C THR A 133 -7.92 -3.51 -10.74
N LEU A 134 -8.50 -4.02 -9.68
CA LEU A 134 -7.85 -4.38 -8.43
C LEU A 134 -7.87 -5.90 -8.25
N ILE A 135 -6.69 -6.52 -8.31
CA ILE A 135 -6.47 -7.91 -7.88
C ILE A 135 -6.05 -7.88 -6.42
N HIS A 136 -6.77 -8.57 -5.55
CA HIS A 136 -6.40 -8.69 -4.14
C HIS A 136 -6.27 -10.17 -3.75
N GLY A 137 -5.02 -10.58 -3.49
CA GLY A 137 -4.68 -11.92 -3.02
C GLY A 137 -4.60 -12.00 -1.50
N ALA A 138 -5.14 -13.07 -0.92
CA ALA A 138 -5.04 -13.39 0.51
C ALA A 138 -5.02 -14.92 0.70
N SER A 139 -4.66 -15.40 1.89
CA SER A 139 -4.72 -16.84 2.16
C SER A 139 -6.16 -17.35 2.23
N THR A 140 -7.08 -16.56 2.79
CA THR A 140 -8.51 -16.91 2.93
C THR A 140 -9.41 -15.69 2.69
N ALA A 141 -10.71 -15.93 2.46
CA ALA A 141 -11.70 -14.86 2.30
C ALA A 141 -11.77 -13.90 3.51
N ALA A 142 -11.54 -14.39 4.73
CA ALA A 142 -11.55 -13.58 5.95
C ALA A 142 -10.40 -12.55 6.01
N GLN A 143 -9.35 -12.73 5.21
CA GLN A 143 -8.20 -11.84 5.11
C GLN A 143 -8.27 -10.87 3.91
N LEU A 144 -9.30 -10.99 3.08
CA LEU A 144 -9.55 -10.01 2.01
C LEU A 144 -10.12 -8.72 2.59
N TYR A 145 -9.71 -7.59 2.05
CA TYR A 145 -10.25 -6.28 2.46
C TYR A 145 -11.77 -6.24 2.27
N PRO A 146 -12.53 -5.88 3.32
CA PRO A 146 -13.99 -6.10 3.33
C PRO A 146 -14.78 -4.98 2.65
N PHE A 147 -14.58 -4.79 1.34
CA PHE A 147 -15.31 -3.79 0.55
C PHE A 147 -16.83 -3.91 0.66
N TYR A 148 -17.35 -5.10 0.91
CA TYR A 148 -18.78 -5.44 0.93
C TYR A 148 -19.35 -5.71 2.34
N SER A 149 -18.56 -5.51 3.40
CA SER A 149 -19.00 -5.82 4.76
C SER A 149 -20.09 -4.88 5.26
N ALA A 150 -21.06 -5.44 5.99
CA ALA A 150 -22.09 -4.69 6.72
C ALA A 150 -21.52 -3.79 7.86
N ALA A 151 -20.30 -4.05 8.30
CA ALA A 151 -19.59 -3.24 9.31
C ALA A 151 -19.28 -1.80 8.85
N LYS A 152 -19.52 -1.46 7.58
CA LYS A 152 -19.23 -0.15 6.97
C LYS A 152 -19.79 1.05 7.71
N LYS A 153 -21.01 0.97 8.26
CA LYS A 153 -21.65 2.12 8.92
C LYS A 153 -20.93 2.59 10.20
N ARG A 154 -20.19 1.69 10.87
CA ARG A 154 -19.47 2.01 12.12
C ARG A 154 -17.97 2.28 11.91
N SER A 155 -17.38 1.79 10.81
CA SER A 155 -15.92 1.71 10.67
C SER A 155 -15.30 2.77 9.73
N LYS A 156 -16.09 3.62 9.06
CA LYS A 156 -15.62 4.51 7.97
C LYS A 156 -14.81 3.75 6.88
N LEU A 157 -15.05 2.43 6.72
CA LEU A 157 -14.46 1.64 5.63
C LEU A 157 -14.96 2.18 4.28
N SER A 158 -14.05 2.39 3.35
CA SER A 158 -14.43 2.72 1.98
C SER A 158 -15.10 1.54 1.32
N PRO A 159 -16.29 1.74 0.75
CA PRO A 159 -16.85 0.76 -0.19
C PRO A 159 -15.95 0.64 -1.42
N LEU A 160 -16.09 -0.44 -2.16
CA LEU A 160 -15.53 -0.52 -3.50
C LEU A 160 -16.15 0.62 -4.33
N PRO A 161 -15.34 1.51 -4.89
CA PRO A 161 -15.86 2.60 -5.71
C PRO A 161 -16.53 2.05 -6.98
N LYS A 162 -17.61 2.71 -7.43
CA LYS A 162 -18.24 2.38 -8.71
C LYS A 162 -17.23 2.51 -9.85
N GLY A 163 -17.20 1.54 -10.76
CA GLY A 163 -16.29 1.54 -11.91
C GLY A 163 -14.95 0.84 -11.67
N VAL A 164 -14.66 0.39 -10.44
CA VAL A 164 -13.52 -0.46 -10.18
C VAL A 164 -13.91 -1.93 -10.36
N GLN A 165 -13.16 -2.64 -11.21
CA GLN A 165 -13.24 -4.09 -11.30
C GLN A 165 -12.43 -4.71 -10.15
N PHE A 166 -13.09 -5.46 -9.27
CA PHE A 166 -12.46 -6.14 -8.16
C PHE A 166 -12.37 -7.64 -8.41
N ILE A 167 -11.16 -8.19 -8.30
CA ILE A 167 -10.86 -9.61 -8.52
C ILE A 167 -10.22 -10.17 -7.25
N PRO A 168 -11.01 -10.80 -6.37
CA PRO A 168 -10.48 -11.50 -5.21
C PRO A 168 -9.81 -12.81 -5.63
N VAL A 169 -8.68 -13.13 -4.98
CA VAL A 169 -7.94 -14.37 -5.15
C VAL A 169 -7.60 -14.93 -3.77
N THR A 170 -7.95 -16.18 -3.50
CA THR A 170 -7.61 -16.82 -2.21
C THR A 170 -6.87 -18.14 -2.42
N GLU A 171 -5.82 -18.36 -1.61
CA GLU A 171 -5.02 -19.57 -1.74
C GLU A 171 -5.83 -20.84 -1.46
N ASP A 172 -6.77 -20.76 -0.52
CA ASP A 172 -7.69 -21.86 -0.18
C ASP A 172 -8.89 -22.01 -1.11
N GLY A 173 -9.17 -21.00 -1.96
CA GLY A 173 -10.33 -20.97 -2.85
C GLY A 173 -11.64 -20.58 -2.17
N SER A 174 -11.60 -20.02 -0.95
CA SER A 174 -12.78 -19.63 -0.17
C SER A 174 -13.52 -18.41 -0.76
N MET A 175 -12.86 -17.61 -1.62
CA MET A 175 -13.48 -16.50 -2.37
C MET A 175 -12.71 -16.17 -3.64
N GLY A 176 -13.45 -15.94 -4.73
CA GLY A 176 -12.88 -15.59 -6.03
C GLY A 176 -12.11 -16.74 -6.68
N GLN A 177 -10.98 -16.42 -7.32
CA GLN A 177 -10.13 -17.43 -7.92
C GLN A 177 -9.24 -18.10 -6.87
N LYS A 178 -9.03 -19.41 -7.00
CA LYS A 178 -8.10 -20.16 -6.15
C LYS A 178 -6.66 -19.95 -6.64
N GLY A 179 -5.75 -19.56 -5.72
CA GLY A 179 -4.35 -19.37 -6.03
C GLY A 179 -3.81 -18.06 -5.44
N ARG A 180 -2.76 -17.53 -6.03
CA ARG A 180 -2.11 -16.27 -5.66
C ARG A 180 -2.45 -15.16 -6.65
N ALA A 181 -2.38 -13.90 -6.23
CA ALA A 181 -2.60 -12.76 -7.12
C ALA A 181 -1.68 -12.78 -8.36
N THR A 182 -0.48 -13.34 -8.24
CA THR A 182 0.48 -13.50 -9.34
C THR A 182 0.07 -14.54 -10.37
N ASP A 183 -0.75 -15.53 -10.00
CA ASP A 183 -1.11 -16.62 -10.91
C ASP A 183 -2.03 -16.14 -12.03
N ILE A 184 -2.87 -15.13 -11.72
CA ILE A 184 -3.81 -14.52 -12.68
C ILE A 184 -3.27 -13.24 -13.33
N LEU A 185 -2.14 -12.72 -12.84
CA LEU A 185 -1.56 -11.47 -13.34
C LEU A 185 -1.29 -11.48 -14.86
N PRO A 186 -0.82 -12.58 -15.49
CA PRO A 186 -0.56 -12.63 -16.93
C PRO A 186 -1.77 -12.27 -17.78
N ASP A 187 -2.98 -12.61 -17.34
CA ASP A 187 -4.23 -12.37 -18.10
C ASP A 187 -4.54 -10.86 -18.25
N PHE A 188 -3.97 -10.03 -17.38
CA PHE A 188 -4.21 -8.60 -17.33
C PHE A 188 -3.06 -7.73 -17.88
N LEU A 189 -1.87 -8.31 -18.13
CA LEU A 189 -0.71 -7.53 -18.54
C LEU A 189 -0.88 -6.84 -19.90
N ASN A 190 -1.58 -7.48 -20.85
CA ASN A 190 -1.86 -6.89 -22.15
C ASN A 190 -2.90 -5.77 -22.08
N TRP A 191 -3.80 -5.83 -21.10
CA TRP A 191 -4.83 -4.82 -20.86
C TRP A 191 -4.25 -3.59 -20.15
N ALA A 192 -3.33 -3.78 -19.20
CA ALA A 192 -2.83 -2.73 -18.34
C ALA A 192 -1.84 -1.79 -19.05
N ASN A 193 -1.98 -0.49 -18.85
CA ASN A 193 -0.98 0.51 -19.24
C ASN A 193 0.07 0.73 -18.14
N GLN A 194 -0.31 0.54 -16.88
CA GLN A 194 0.54 0.69 -15.70
C GLN A 194 0.10 -0.30 -14.63
N VAL A 195 1.07 -0.95 -13.98
CA VAL A 195 0.84 -1.84 -12.85
C VAL A 195 1.36 -1.17 -11.57
N TYR A 196 0.61 -1.30 -10.48
CA TYR A 196 1.00 -0.88 -9.15
C TYR A 196 0.83 -2.06 -8.20
N ALA A 197 1.86 -2.38 -7.42
CA ALA A 197 1.78 -3.52 -6.54
C ALA A 197 2.27 -3.19 -5.12
N CYS A 198 1.60 -3.81 -4.14
CA CYS A 198 2.05 -3.83 -2.76
C CYS A 198 1.70 -5.18 -2.12
N GLY A 199 2.68 -5.81 -1.47
CA GLY A 199 2.52 -7.13 -0.87
C GLY A 199 3.83 -7.74 -0.38
N PRO A 200 3.86 -9.05 -0.13
CA PRO A 200 5.04 -9.73 0.37
C PRO A 200 6.18 -9.81 -0.67
N ALA A 201 7.41 -9.97 -0.19
CA ALA A 201 8.61 -10.04 -1.02
C ALA A 201 8.53 -11.10 -2.14
N GLU A 202 7.95 -12.25 -1.85
CA GLU A 202 7.81 -13.34 -2.83
C GLU A 202 6.89 -12.97 -4.00
N MET A 203 5.86 -12.15 -3.76
CA MET A 203 5.03 -11.61 -4.83
C MET A 203 5.86 -10.75 -5.80
N TYR A 204 6.69 -9.87 -5.29
CA TYR A 204 7.55 -9.02 -6.12
C TYR A 204 8.60 -9.82 -6.89
N LYS A 205 9.22 -10.83 -6.27
CA LYS A 205 10.20 -11.70 -6.94
C LYS A 205 9.55 -12.43 -8.12
N THR A 206 8.36 -12.98 -7.92
CA THR A 206 7.58 -13.62 -9.00
C THR A 206 7.25 -12.63 -10.11
N MET A 207 6.78 -11.43 -9.78
CA MET A 207 6.50 -10.38 -10.76
C MET A 207 7.76 -9.95 -11.53
N ALA A 208 8.91 -9.85 -10.85
CA ALA A 208 10.18 -9.50 -11.49
C ALA A 208 10.68 -10.62 -12.43
N GLU A 209 10.40 -11.88 -12.12
CA GLU A 209 10.69 -12.99 -13.03
C GLU A 209 9.79 -12.97 -14.27
N MET A 210 8.50 -12.70 -14.09
CA MET A 210 7.56 -12.52 -15.21
C MET A 210 8.03 -11.39 -16.12
N SER A 211 8.43 -10.25 -15.52
CA SER A 211 9.01 -9.12 -16.24
C SER A 211 10.25 -9.53 -17.08
N ARG A 212 11.18 -10.26 -16.48
CA ARG A 212 12.37 -10.74 -17.19
C ARG A 212 12.06 -11.69 -18.35
N ARG A 213 11.11 -12.61 -18.16
CA ARG A 213 10.66 -13.55 -19.20
C ARG A 213 10.02 -12.82 -20.37
N ALA A 214 9.12 -11.88 -20.10
CA ALA A 214 8.45 -11.09 -21.12
C ALA A 214 9.46 -10.27 -21.96
N LYS A 215 10.48 -9.67 -21.33
CA LYS A 215 11.57 -8.96 -22.06
C LYS A 215 12.34 -9.86 -23.03
N ARG A 216 12.60 -11.11 -22.63
CA ARG A 216 13.29 -12.10 -23.50
C ARG A 216 12.44 -12.51 -24.70
N SER A 217 11.13 -12.46 -24.58
CA SER A 217 10.15 -12.82 -25.62
C SER A 217 9.70 -11.61 -26.47
N ASN A 218 10.37 -10.46 -26.36
CA ASN A 218 10.00 -9.19 -27.01
C ASN A 218 8.53 -8.76 -26.78
N LEU A 219 7.90 -9.23 -25.69
CA LEU A 219 6.58 -8.80 -25.29
C LEU A 219 6.67 -7.40 -24.67
N LYS A 220 5.69 -6.55 -25.01
CA LYS A 220 5.59 -5.21 -24.42
C LYS A 220 5.34 -5.34 -22.93
N LEU A 221 6.31 -4.91 -22.15
CA LEU A 221 6.20 -4.90 -20.70
C LEU A 221 5.46 -3.67 -20.22
N THR A 222 4.46 -3.91 -19.42
CA THR A 222 3.79 -2.86 -18.69
C THR A 222 4.72 -2.34 -17.58
N LYS A 223 4.86 -1.03 -17.45
CA LYS A 223 5.58 -0.41 -16.33
C LYS A 223 4.94 -0.87 -15.02
N CYS A 224 5.76 -1.25 -14.05
CA CYS A 224 5.30 -1.73 -12.77
C CYS A 224 6.00 -0.99 -11.63
N GLN A 225 5.23 -0.30 -10.81
CA GLN A 225 5.69 0.32 -9.57
C GLN A 225 5.30 -0.53 -8.38
N VAL A 226 6.24 -0.70 -7.44
CA VAL A 226 6.06 -1.49 -6.23
C VAL A 226 6.31 -0.63 -5.00
N SER A 227 5.46 -0.77 -3.97
CA SER A 227 5.64 -0.11 -2.69
C SER A 227 6.27 -1.08 -1.70
N LEU A 228 7.51 -0.80 -1.28
CA LEU A 228 8.28 -1.67 -0.42
C LEU A 228 8.03 -1.39 1.06
N GLU A 229 7.90 -2.46 1.84
CA GLU A 229 7.82 -2.41 3.30
C GLU A 229 9.12 -2.95 3.90
N VAL A 230 9.79 -2.14 4.73
CA VAL A 230 10.99 -2.55 5.46
C VAL A 230 11.00 -1.98 6.87
N ARG A 231 11.81 -2.56 7.71
CA ARG A 231 12.09 -1.97 9.02
C ARG A 231 12.81 -0.64 8.84
N MET A 232 12.30 0.41 9.47
CA MET A 232 12.87 1.76 9.41
C MET A 232 13.31 2.22 10.79
N GLY A 233 14.49 2.86 10.86
CA GLY A 233 14.94 3.56 12.05
C GLY A 233 14.38 4.98 12.07
N CYS A 234 14.95 5.91 11.29
CA CYS A 234 14.58 7.33 11.30
C CYS A 234 13.31 7.63 10.45
N GLY A 235 13.11 6.98 9.32
CA GLY A 235 11.99 7.24 8.40
C GLY A 235 12.18 8.40 7.41
N PHE A 236 13.32 9.13 7.46
CA PHE A 236 13.57 10.33 6.64
C PHE A 236 14.97 10.40 6.00
N GLY A 237 15.69 9.28 5.96
CA GLY A 237 16.95 9.17 5.20
C GLY A 237 18.24 9.45 5.98
N ALA A 238 18.20 9.62 7.32
CA ALA A 238 19.40 9.95 8.10
C ALA A 238 20.22 8.72 8.57
N CYS A 239 19.57 7.58 8.87
CA CYS A 239 20.24 6.46 9.55
C CYS A 239 20.72 5.34 8.64
N TYR A 240 20.42 5.38 7.35
CA TYR A 240 20.77 4.35 6.36
C TYR A 240 20.21 2.94 6.62
N GLY A 241 19.42 2.73 7.67
CA GLY A 241 18.90 1.42 8.06
C GLY A 241 17.87 0.79 7.11
N CYS A 242 17.31 1.58 6.16
CA CYS A 242 16.35 1.10 5.18
C CYS A 242 16.90 1.14 3.74
N THR A 243 18.21 0.92 3.58
CA THR A 243 18.85 0.96 2.24
C THR A 243 18.61 -0.31 1.45
N ILE A 244 18.47 -0.17 0.14
CA ILE A 244 18.44 -1.26 -0.83
C ILE A 244 19.37 -0.94 -2.01
N ASN A 245 19.91 -1.99 -2.62
CA ASN A 245 20.64 -1.89 -3.88
C ASN A 245 19.64 -1.89 -5.04
N THR A 246 19.85 -0.92 -5.93
CA THR A 246 19.11 -0.80 -7.18
C THR A 246 20.08 -0.69 -8.35
N LYS A 247 19.60 -0.88 -9.58
CA LYS A 247 20.38 -0.64 -10.79
C LYS A 247 20.86 0.82 -10.94
N LYS A 248 20.27 1.72 -10.17
CA LYS A 248 20.61 3.16 -10.09
C LYS A 248 21.40 3.51 -8.82
N GLY A 249 22.08 2.50 -8.23
CA GLY A 249 22.86 2.63 -7.00
C GLY A 249 22.03 2.45 -5.73
N LEU A 250 22.66 2.71 -4.57
CA LEU A 250 22.08 2.58 -3.25
C LEU A 250 20.96 3.61 -3.04
N LYS A 251 19.81 3.16 -2.54
CA LYS A 251 18.62 3.99 -2.27
C LYS A 251 18.12 3.79 -0.85
N HIS A 252 17.60 4.86 -0.26
CA HIS A 252 16.90 4.80 1.02
C HIS A 252 15.40 4.62 0.78
N ILE A 253 14.81 3.53 1.24
CA ILE A 253 13.37 3.30 1.03
C ILE A 253 12.53 4.42 1.63
N CYS A 254 12.91 4.96 2.79
CA CYS A 254 12.14 6.02 3.44
C CYS A 254 12.21 7.39 2.75
N ARG A 255 13.25 7.68 1.96
CA ARG A 255 13.45 8.99 1.30
C ARG A 255 13.28 8.92 -0.21
N ASP A 256 13.87 7.89 -0.84
CA ASP A 256 13.90 7.72 -2.29
C ASP A 256 12.70 6.90 -2.79
N GLY A 257 12.08 6.09 -1.90
CA GLY A 257 10.85 5.33 -2.03
C GLY A 257 9.76 5.82 -1.07
N PRO A 258 8.85 4.96 -0.59
CA PRO A 258 8.85 3.50 -0.66
C PRO A 258 8.50 2.92 -2.03
N VAL A 259 8.06 3.75 -2.97
CA VAL A 259 7.68 3.33 -4.31
C VAL A 259 8.89 3.35 -5.24
N PHE A 260 9.10 2.23 -5.93
CA PHE A 260 10.17 2.04 -6.91
C PHE A 260 9.64 1.34 -8.17
N GLU A 261 10.33 1.52 -9.29
CA GLU A 261 10.09 0.67 -10.46
C GLU A 261 10.57 -0.76 -10.14
N LEU A 262 9.72 -1.76 -10.40
CA LEU A 262 10.00 -3.18 -10.14
C LEU A 262 11.35 -3.63 -10.74
N ASP A 263 11.65 -3.16 -11.95
CA ASP A 263 12.82 -3.53 -12.70
C ASP A 263 14.11 -2.82 -12.27
N ASP A 264 14.03 -1.77 -11.49
CA ASP A 264 15.18 -1.08 -10.92
C ASP A 264 15.77 -1.80 -9.70
N ILE A 265 15.01 -2.67 -9.05
CA ILE A 265 15.40 -3.34 -7.81
C ILE A 265 16.24 -4.59 -8.12
N ILE A 266 17.33 -4.79 -7.36
CA ILE A 266 18.14 -6.01 -7.40
C ILE A 266 17.57 -7.02 -6.41
N TRP A 267 16.56 -7.77 -6.85
CA TRP A 267 15.74 -8.64 -6.01
C TRP A 267 16.50 -9.76 -5.29
N GLN A 268 17.66 -10.15 -5.79
CA GLN A 268 18.52 -11.16 -5.15
C GLN A 268 19.16 -10.64 -3.85
N GLU A 269 19.28 -9.32 -3.70
CA GLU A 269 19.93 -8.66 -2.57
C GLU A 269 18.92 -8.08 -1.58
N VAL A 270 17.64 -8.05 -1.93
CA VAL A 270 16.59 -7.50 -1.06
C VAL A 270 16.23 -8.49 0.05
N ARG A 271 16.42 -8.04 1.30
CA ARG A 271 16.01 -8.75 2.52
C ARG A 271 14.91 -7.93 3.20
N ILE A 272 13.65 -8.21 2.91
CA ILE A 272 12.45 -7.54 3.47
C ILE A 272 11.50 -8.57 4.04
#